data_3a94803644028caa5ff77e4c84fe10ba
#
_entry.id   3a94803644028caa5ff77e4c84fe10ba
#
_cell.length_a   1.000
_cell.length_b   1.000
_cell.length_c   1.000
_cell.angle_alpha   90.00
_cell.angle_beta   90.00
_cell.angle_gamma   90.00
#
_symmetry.space_group_name_H-M   'P 1'
#
loop_
_entity.id
_entity.type
_entity.pdbx_description
1 polymer ?
#
loop_
_entity_poly.entity_id
_entity_poly.type
_entity_poly.pdbx_seq_one_letter_code
_entity_poly.pdbx_strand_id
1 'polypeptide(L)'
;EAVEHELFSIELDSIAVKGKKDAVRIFTVLGNNDWVFHNTSWYFNQQQHDKFLIFYRKQQWTTAERFANDLKREWPEMADYYNIMLSRIEEYKKNSPGDDWDGVYRATTK
;
A
#
# COMPACT_ATOMS: atom_id res chain seq x y z
N GLU A 1 -26.13 8.80 11.21
CA GLU A 1 -25.72 7.79 12.17
C GLU A 1 -24.64 6.88 11.61
N ALA A 2 -24.68 6.67 10.31
CA ALA A 2 -23.59 5.96 9.69
C ALA A 2 -22.27 6.67 9.94
N VAL A 3 -22.32 7.98 10.00
CA VAL A 3 -21.12 8.78 10.21
C VAL A 3 -20.47 8.50 11.54
N GLU A 4 -21.28 8.27 12.57
CA GLU A 4 -20.74 7.99 13.89
C GLU A 4 -19.91 6.73 13.94
N HIS A 5 -20.22 5.81 13.05
CA HIS A 5 -19.55 4.52 13.03
C HIS A 5 -18.65 4.34 11.83
N GLU A 6 -18.43 5.43 11.10
CA GLU A 6 -17.58 5.37 9.94
C GLU A 6 -16.15 5.05 10.32
N LEU A 7 -15.54 4.15 9.55
CA LEU A 7 -14.15 3.77 9.75
C LEU A 7 -13.33 4.28 8.58
N PHE A 8 -12.13 4.72 8.88
CA PHE A 8 -11.21 5.23 7.86
C PHE A 8 -10.15 4.18 7.60
N SER A 9 -9.94 3.87 6.33
CA SER A 9 -9.02 2.82 5.96
C SER A 9 -8.24 3.25 4.72
N ILE A 10 -7.13 2.57 4.49
CA ILE A 10 -6.36 2.77 3.28
C ILE A 10 -6.12 1.43 2.62
N GLU A 11 -6.01 1.46 1.31
CA GLU A 11 -5.68 0.25 0.55
C GLU A 11 -4.19 -0.01 0.65
N LEU A 12 -3.82 -1.24 0.95
CA LEU A 12 -2.43 -1.63 1.08
C LEU A 12 -1.92 -2.35 -0.17
N ASP A 13 -2.75 -3.16 -0.80
CA ASP A 13 -2.25 -4.07 -1.81
C ASP A 13 -3.39 -4.74 -2.57
N SER A 14 -3.04 -5.38 -3.67
CA SER A 14 -3.91 -6.31 -4.38
C SER A 14 -3.13 -7.60 -4.51
N ILE A 15 -3.68 -8.69 -4.01
CA ILE A 15 -2.98 -9.95 -3.92
C ILE A 15 -3.83 -11.06 -4.55
N ALA A 16 -3.18 -11.91 -5.33
CA ALA A 16 -3.81 -13.13 -5.84
C ALA A 16 -3.03 -14.31 -5.30
N VAL A 17 -3.74 -15.25 -4.68
CA VAL A 17 -3.08 -16.45 -4.20
C VAL A 17 -2.87 -17.41 -5.37
N LYS A 18 -1.90 -18.29 -5.20
CA LYS A 18 -1.55 -19.25 -6.23
C LYS A 18 -2.78 -20.08 -6.61
N GLY A 19 -3.01 -20.19 -7.89
CA GLY A 19 -4.12 -20.98 -8.40
C GLY A 19 -5.45 -20.26 -8.49
N LYS A 20 -5.51 -19.01 -8.04
CA LYS A 20 -6.72 -18.22 -8.12
C LYS A 20 -6.55 -17.12 -9.16
N LYS A 21 -7.62 -16.82 -9.86
CA LYS A 21 -7.59 -15.77 -10.87
C LYS A 21 -7.84 -14.40 -10.27
N ASP A 22 -8.79 -14.34 -9.36
CA ASP A 22 -9.24 -13.05 -8.84
C ASP A 22 -8.30 -12.54 -7.77
N ALA A 23 -8.05 -11.25 -7.82
CA ALA A 23 -7.24 -10.60 -6.81
C ALA A 23 -8.13 -10.12 -5.67
N VAL A 24 -7.54 -10.07 -4.49
CA VAL A 24 -8.20 -9.54 -3.31
C VAL A 24 -7.49 -8.24 -2.94
N ARG A 25 -8.28 -7.18 -2.77
CA ARG A 25 -7.72 -5.91 -2.32
C ARG A 25 -7.65 -5.92 -0.80
N ILE A 26 -6.51 -5.52 -0.29
CA ILE A 26 -6.23 -5.56 1.15
C ILE A 26 -6.25 -4.12 1.67
N PHE A 27 -7.01 -3.92 2.74
CA PHE A 27 -7.11 -2.61 3.38
C PHE A 27 -6.73 -2.73 4.85
N THR A 28 -6.27 -1.64 5.43
CA THR A 28 -6.13 -1.58 6.88
C THR A 28 -7.02 -0.47 7.42
N VAL A 29 -7.60 -0.70 8.58
CA VAL A 29 -8.43 0.29 9.24
C VAL A 29 -7.53 1.16 10.12
N LEU A 30 -7.63 2.47 9.93
CA LEU A 30 -6.84 3.42 10.70
C LEU A 30 -7.55 3.81 11.98
N GLY A 31 -8.85 4.02 11.91
CA GLY A 31 -9.61 4.39 13.09
C GLY A 31 -10.95 4.96 12.70
N ASN A 32 -11.67 5.46 13.70
CA ASN A 32 -12.98 6.06 13.49
C ASN A 32 -12.84 7.59 13.50
N ASN A 33 -13.98 8.26 13.54
CA ASN A 33 -13.99 9.73 13.56
C ASN A 33 -13.18 10.32 14.68
N ASP A 34 -13.22 9.70 15.84
CA ASP A 34 -12.44 10.18 16.98
C ASP A 34 -10.95 10.09 16.72
N TRP A 35 -10.52 8.97 16.12
CA TRP A 35 -9.10 8.81 15.77
C TRP A 35 -8.67 9.90 14.79
N VAL A 36 -9.49 10.16 13.79
CA VAL A 36 -9.17 11.17 12.77
C VAL A 36 -8.99 12.54 13.41
N PHE A 37 -9.87 12.87 14.36
CA PHE A 37 -9.79 14.15 15.04
C PHE A 37 -8.45 14.31 15.76
N HIS A 38 -7.91 13.24 16.30
CA HIS A 38 -6.66 13.28 17.06
C HIS A 38 -5.42 13.01 16.22
N ASN A 39 -5.60 12.70 14.93
CA ASN A 39 -4.48 12.36 14.04
C ASN A 39 -4.61 13.11 12.74
N THR A 40 -4.55 14.44 12.83
CA THR A 40 -4.88 15.28 11.69
C THR A 40 -3.92 15.16 10.53
N SER A 41 -2.71 14.66 10.77
CA SER A 41 -1.75 14.49 9.69
C SER A 41 -2.04 13.26 8.82
N TRP A 42 -3.00 12.41 9.22
CA TRP A 42 -3.27 11.18 8.48
C TRP A 42 -3.66 11.45 7.03
N TYR A 43 -4.35 12.54 6.79
CA TYR A 43 -4.84 12.85 5.46
C TYR A 43 -3.69 13.11 4.50
N PHE A 44 -2.69 13.85 4.96
CA PHE A 44 -1.51 14.07 4.14
C PHE A 44 -0.79 12.76 3.87
N ASN A 45 -0.63 11.95 4.91
CA ASN A 45 0.03 10.65 4.75
C ASN A 45 -0.74 9.74 3.81
N GLN A 46 -2.07 9.77 3.89
CA GLN A 46 -2.89 8.97 2.99
C GLN A 46 -2.68 9.39 1.54
N GLN A 47 -2.61 10.69 1.29
CA GLN A 47 -2.39 11.17 -0.07
C GLN A 47 -1.04 10.72 -0.60
N GLN A 48 -0.02 10.76 0.22
CA GLN A 48 1.30 10.29 -0.18
C GLN A 48 1.30 8.79 -0.42
N HIS A 49 0.56 8.06 0.40
CA HIS A 49 0.43 6.62 0.22
C HIS A 49 -0.27 6.28 -1.09
N ASP A 50 -1.32 7.01 -1.43
CA ASP A 50 -2.02 6.79 -2.69
C ASP A 50 -1.06 6.99 -3.87
N LYS A 51 -0.22 8.02 -3.80
CA LYS A 51 0.78 8.25 -4.84
C LYS A 51 1.79 7.11 -4.89
N PHE A 52 2.21 6.61 -3.73
CA PHE A 52 3.11 5.47 -3.68
C PHE A 52 2.52 4.29 -4.45
N LEU A 53 1.24 3.97 -4.21
CA LEU A 53 0.62 2.85 -4.89
C LEU A 53 0.52 3.08 -6.40
N ILE A 54 0.23 4.31 -6.81
CA ILE A 54 0.17 4.63 -8.24
C ILE A 54 1.51 4.36 -8.91
N PHE A 55 2.58 4.88 -8.32
CA PHE A 55 3.91 4.69 -8.91
C PHE A 55 4.34 3.24 -8.86
N TYR A 56 4.03 2.56 -7.76
CA TYR A 56 4.33 1.14 -7.61
C TYR A 56 3.65 0.34 -8.73
N ARG A 57 2.38 0.59 -8.97
CA ARG A 57 1.63 -0.17 -9.96
C ARG A 57 2.02 0.18 -11.39
N LYS A 58 2.62 1.34 -11.59
CA LYS A 58 3.15 1.72 -12.88
C LYS A 58 4.59 1.28 -13.07
N GLN A 59 5.13 0.56 -12.12
CA GLN A 59 6.49 0.05 -12.16
C GLN A 59 7.55 1.16 -12.17
N GLN A 60 7.20 2.29 -11.61
CA GLN A 60 8.17 3.36 -11.44
C GLN A 60 8.85 3.16 -10.09
N TRP A 61 9.75 2.18 -10.09
CA TRP A 61 10.29 1.63 -8.84
C TRP A 61 11.08 2.64 -8.03
N THR A 62 11.92 3.42 -8.68
CA THR A 62 12.74 4.40 -7.96
C THR A 62 11.86 5.44 -7.27
N THR A 63 10.85 5.93 -7.97
CA THR A 63 9.94 6.92 -7.40
C THR A 63 9.12 6.30 -6.27
N ALA A 64 8.63 5.07 -6.48
CA ALA A 64 7.88 4.38 -5.44
C ALA A 64 8.73 4.16 -4.20
N GLU A 65 10.00 3.80 -4.37
CA GLU A 65 10.90 3.61 -3.24
C GLU A 65 11.04 4.89 -2.43
N ARG A 66 11.17 6.01 -3.12
CA ARG A 66 11.32 7.28 -2.43
C ARG A 66 10.10 7.60 -1.59
N PHE A 67 8.91 7.38 -2.15
CA PHE A 67 7.68 7.58 -1.39
C PHE A 67 7.61 6.65 -0.19
N ALA A 68 7.97 5.38 -0.38
CA ALA A 68 7.90 4.41 0.71
C ALA A 68 8.88 4.78 1.83
N ASN A 69 10.08 5.20 1.49
CA ASN A 69 11.05 5.58 2.50
C ASN A 69 10.62 6.82 3.26
N ASP A 70 10.04 7.79 2.56
CA ASP A 70 9.52 8.97 3.23
C ASP A 70 8.37 8.62 4.16
N LEU A 71 7.48 7.75 3.70
CA LEU A 71 6.34 7.34 4.52
C LEU A 71 6.76 6.53 5.74
N LYS A 72 7.79 5.70 5.61
CA LYS A 72 8.33 4.99 6.77
C LYS A 72 8.72 5.97 7.87
N ARG A 73 9.34 7.06 7.48
CA ARG A 73 9.81 8.05 8.43
C ARG A 73 8.67 8.87 9.00
N GLU A 74 7.73 9.28 8.13
CA GLU A 74 6.66 10.17 8.55
C GLU A 74 5.50 9.43 9.21
N TRP A 75 5.42 8.13 8.98
CA TRP A 75 4.28 7.33 9.46
C TRP A 75 4.81 6.03 10.07
N PRO A 76 5.48 6.12 11.22
CA PRO A 76 6.17 4.95 11.79
C PRO A 76 5.29 3.77 12.05
N GLU A 77 4.00 3.99 12.33
CA GLU A 77 3.07 2.89 12.57
C GLU A 77 2.93 1.97 11.36
N MET A 78 3.27 2.48 10.18
CA MET A 78 3.17 1.71 8.96
C MET A 78 4.52 1.22 8.46
N ALA A 79 5.57 1.37 9.27
CA ALA A 79 6.92 1.08 8.81
C ALA A 79 7.09 -0.37 8.35
N ASP A 80 6.50 -1.31 9.08
CA ASP A 80 6.64 -2.73 8.71
C ASP A 80 6.03 -3.00 7.35
N TYR A 81 4.89 -2.38 7.06
CA TYR A 81 4.25 -2.53 5.76
C TYR A 81 5.18 -2.00 4.66
N TYR A 82 5.73 -0.80 4.85
CA TYR A 82 6.58 -0.22 3.80
C TYR A 82 7.87 -1.01 3.63
N ASN A 83 8.38 -1.63 4.70
CA ASN A 83 9.53 -2.51 4.55
C ASN A 83 9.21 -3.70 3.66
N ILE A 84 8.02 -4.27 3.82
CA ILE A 84 7.59 -5.37 2.96
C ILE A 84 7.50 -4.91 1.50
N MET A 85 6.91 -3.74 1.29
CA MET A 85 6.77 -3.22 -0.06
C MET A 85 8.11 -2.88 -0.70
N LEU A 86 9.04 -2.34 0.09
CA LEU A 86 10.37 -2.05 -0.42
C LEU A 86 11.11 -3.33 -0.83
N SER A 87 10.96 -4.37 -0.02
CA SER A 87 11.54 -5.66 -0.34
C SER A 87 10.98 -6.22 -1.65
N ARG A 88 9.66 -6.09 -1.82
CA ARG A 88 9.00 -6.53 -3.04
C ARG A 88 9.48 -5.75 -4.26
N ILE A 89 9.68 -4.44 -4.10
CA ILE A 89 10.18 -3.62 -5.19
C ILE A 89 11.58 -4.07 -5.61
N GLU A 90 12.44 -4.40 -4.62
CA GLU A 90 13.77 -4.92 -4.95
C GLU A 90 13.67 -6.18 -5.79
N GLU A 91 12.74 -7.05 -5.44
CA GLU A 91 12.55 -8.28 -6.20
C GLU A 91 12.08 -7.99 -7.61
N TYR A 92 11.14 -7.04 -7.76
CA TYR A 92 10.64 -6.68 -9.08
C TYR A 92 11.70 -6.00 -9.94
N LYS A 93 12.63 -5.29 -9.33
CA LYS A 93 13.73 -4.70 -10.09
C LYS A 93 14.61 -5.77 -10.71
N LYS A 94 14.74 -6.90 -10.03
CA LYS A 94 15.54 -8.01 -10.54
C LYS A 94 14.74 -8.87 -11.50
N ASN A 95 13.46 -9.05 -11.22
CA ASN A 95 12.60 -9.93 -11.98
C ASN A 95 11.31 -9.17 -12.30
N SER A 96 11.33 -8.44 -13.41
CA SER A 96 10.21 -7.58 -13.78
C SER A 96 8.93 -8.38 -13.94
N PRO A 97 7.80 -7.85 -13.48
CA PRO A 97 6.52 -8.53 -13.68
C PRO A 97 5.98 -8.42 -15.11
N GLY A 98 6.62 -7.61 -15.97
CA GLY A 98 6.18 -7.49 -17.35
C GLY A 98 5.41 -6.21 -17.59
N ASP A 99 5.39 -5.79 -18.86
CA ASP A 99 4.76 -4.51 -19.23
C ASP A 99 3.26 -4.52 -19.02
N ASP A 100 2.64 -5.69 -19.10
CA ASP A 100 1.19 -5.79 -18.98
C ASP A 100 0.75 -6.17 -17.56
N TRP A 101 1.62 -5.96 -16.59
CA TRP A 101 1.32 -6.25 -15.20
C TRP A 101 0.13 -5.41 -14.72
N ASP A 102 -0.78 -6.05 -14.03
CA ASP A 102 -2.01 -5.42 -13.56
C ASP A 102 -1.92 -4.84 -12.16
N GLY A 103 -0.71 -4.78 -11.59
CA GLY A 103 -0.51 -4.23 -10.25
C GLY A 103 -0.79 -5.21 -9.13
N VAL A 104 -1.05 -6.45 -9.46
CA VAL A 104 -1.41 -7.47 -8.48
C VAL A 104 -0.17 -8.28 -8.11
N TYR A 105 0.05 -8.43 -6.81
CA TYR A 105 1.10 -9.32 -6.34
C TYR A 105 0.57 -10.74 -6.36
N ARG A 106 1.24 -11.62 -7.05
CA ARG A 106 0.83 -13.02 -7.13
C ARG A 106 1.81 -13.89 -6.37
N ALA A 107 1.28 -14.55 -5.34
CA ALA A 107 2.10 -15.45 -4.55
C ALA A 107 2.54 -16.63 -5.42
N THR A 108 3.84 -16.87 -5.45
CA THR A 108 4.39 -17.98 -6.24
C THR A 108 4.80 -19.16 -5.38
N THR A 109 4.82 -18.97 -4.07
CA THR A 109 5.17 -20.03 -3.14
C THR A 109 3.96 -20.37 -2.30
N LYS A 110 3.98 -21.58 -1.78
CA LYS A 110 2.86 -22.04 -0.96
C LYS A 110 2.93 -21.55 0.44
#